data_3ceff238f694dcc20fc827db838d01de
#
_entry.id   3ceff238f694dcc20fc827db838d01de
#
_cell.length_a   1.000
_cell.length_b   1.000
_cell.length_c   1.000
_cell.angle_alpha   90.00
_cell.angle_beta   90.00
_cell.angle_gamma   90.00
#
_symmetry.space_group_name_H-M   'P 1'
#
loop_
_entity.id
_entity.type
_entity.pdbx_description
1 polymer ?
#
loop_
_entity_poly.entity_id
_entity_poly.type
_entity_poly.pdbx_seq_one_letter_code
_entity_poly.pdbx_strand_id
1 'polypeptide(L)'
;MSLKERTYSILVVSSTDSFASAFIGSLPEIRYYPVLTASSVSAAKRMLKEKSFDFVIINSPLSDDIGVRFAIDLCSSRQIAVLLLVKRDIHSDIHDKVAEYGVFTLPKPTSKPTLLQALSWMESSRERLRQLEKKSLSIEEKMAEIRLVNQ
;
A
#
# COMPACT_ATOMS: atom_id res chain seq x y z
N MET A 1 12.10 -10.70 -13.55
CA MET A 1 10.78 -11.26 -13.18
C MET A 1 9.66 -10.34 -13.68
N SER A 2 8.69 -10.91 -14.36
CA SER A 2 7.55 -10.13 -14.85
C SER A 2 6.59 -9.79 -13.71
N LEU A 3 5.74 -8.79 -13.92
CA LEU A 3 4.72 -8.38 -12.94
C LEU A 3 3.83 -9.56 -12.54
N LYS A 4 3.50 -10.43 -13.49
CA LYS A 4 2.63 -11.59 -13.26
C LYS A 4 3.24 -12.64 -12.34
N GLU A 5 4.55 -12.68 -12.22
CA GLU A 5 5.26 -13.67 -11.41
C GLU A 5 5.56 -13.19 -9.99
N ARG A 6 5.31 -11.92 -9.71
CA ARG A 6 5.56 -11.36 -8.40
C ARG A 6 4.46 -11.71 -7.41
N THR A 7 4.88 -11.94 -6.17
CA THR A 7 3.98 -12.11 -5.04
C THR A 7 4.09 -10.88 -4.16
N TYR A 8 2.97 -10.33 -3.75
CA TYR A 8 2.93 -9.12 -2.92
C TYR A 8 2.42 -9.44 -1.54
N SER A 9 3.10 -8.94 -0.52
CA SER A 9 2.68 -9.09 0.87
C SER A 9 1.71 -7.97 1.25
N ILE A 10 0.67 -8.32 2.01
CA ILE A 10 -0.38 -7.38 2.39
C ILE A 10 -0.59 -7.42 3.91
N LEU A 11 -0.70 -6.25 4.52
CA LEU A 11 -1.19 -6.08 5.88
C LEU A 11 -2.60 -5.48 5.82
N VAL A 12 -3.58 -6.20 6.35
CA VAL A 12 -4.96 -5.75 6.42
C VAL A 12 -5.22 -5.21 7.82
N VAL A 13 -5.54 -3.93 7.92
CA VAL A 13 -5.81 -3.28 9.20
C VAL A 13 -7.31 -3.04 9.32
N SER A 14 -7.97 -3.80 10.20
CA SER A 14 -9.42 -3.74 10.39
C SER A 14 -9.77 -4.13 11.81
N SER A 15 -10.66 -3.36 12.44
CA SER A 15 -11.18 -3.69 13.76
C SER A 15 -12.28 -4.77 13.70
N THR A 16 -12.69 -5.18 12.50
CA THR A 16 -13.71 -6.21 12.31
C THR A 16 -13.13 -7.42 11.59
N ASP A 17 -13.32 -8.60 12.18
CA ASP A 17 -12.85 -9.86 11.59
C ASP A 17 -13.61 -10.20 10.31
N SER A 18 -14.88 -9.81 10.22
CA SER A 18 -15.70 -10.08 9.05
C SER A 18 -15.14 -9.44 7.78
N PHE A 19 -14.69 -8.20 7.87
CA PHE A 19 -14.06 -7.53 6.73
C PHE A 19 -12.75 -8.22 6.35
N ALA A 20 -11.88 -8.45 7.32
CA ALA A 20 -10.57 -9.07 7.08
C ALA A 20 -10.72 -10.45 6.42
N SER A 21 -11.61 -11.28 6.94
CA SER A 21 -11.86 -12.61 6.39
C SER A 21 -12.41 -12.56 4.97
N ALA A 22 -13.37 -11.68 4.71
CA ALA A 22 -13.96 -11.52 3.38
C ALA A 22 -12.93 -11.01 2.38
N PHE A 23 -12.11 -10.03 2.78
CA PHE A 23 -11.07 -9.48 1.93
C PHE A 23 -10.04 -10.55 1.56
N ILE A 24 -9.51 -11.25 2.56
CA ILE A 24 -8.50 -12.31 2.35
C ILE A 24 -9.07 -13.41 1.46
N GLY A 25 -10.31 -13.82 1.72
CA GLY A 25 -10.96 -14.86 0.93
C GLY A 25 -11.20 -14.48 -0.53
N SER A 26 -11.19 -13.18 -0.85
CA SER A 26 -11.38 -12.71 -2.22
C SER A 26 -10.09 -12.60 -3.02
N LEU A 27 -8.93 -12.75 -2.37
CA LEU A 27 -7.63 -12.57 -3.01
C LEU A 27 -7.11 -13.84 -3.66
N PRO A 28 -6.52 -13.75 -4.87
CA PRO A 28 -5.76 -14.88 -5.43
C PRO A 28 -4.49 -15.15 -4.60
N GLU A 29 -4.40 -16.30 -3.96
CA GLU A 29 -3.27 -16.66 -3.11
C GLU A 29 -1.93 -16.67 -3.84
N ILE A 30 -1.95 -17.05 -5.11
CA ILE A 30 -0.73 -17.12 -5.91
C ILE A 30 -0.11 -15.74 -6.12
N ARG A 31 -0.90 -14.69 -5.98
CA ARG A 31 -0.44 -13.32 -6.24
C ARG A 31 -0.16 -12.54 -4.96
N TYR A 32 -0.85 -12.87 -3.88
CA TYR A 32 -0.75 -12.14 -2.60
C TYR A 32 -0.41 -13.09 -1.47
N TYR A 33 0.80 -12.96 -0.94
CA TYR A 33 1.27 -13.79 0.16
C TYR A 33 2.55 -13.20 0.76
N PRO A 34 2.72 -13.16 2.07
CA PRO A 34 1.70 -13.45 3.06
C PRO A 34 0.68 -12.33 3.20
N VAL A 35 -0.51 -12.67 3.66
CA VAL A 35 -1.55 -11.69 3.99
C VAL A 35 -1.80 -11.80 5.49
N LEU A 36 -1.43 -10.76 6.23
CA LEU A 36 -1.55 -10.73 7.68
C LEU A 36 -2.55 -9.66 8.09
N THR A 37 -3.03 -9.72 9.32
CA THR A 37 -4.05 -8.81 9.84
C THR A 37 -3.58 -8.12 11.10
N ALA A 38 -4.06 -6.88 11.30
CA ALA A 38 -3.91 -6.13 12.54
C ALA A 38 -5.25 -5.49 12.87
N SER A 39 -5.61 -5.45 14.16
CA SER A 39 -6.92 -4.97 14.59
C SER A 39 -6.98 -3.47 14.89
N SER A 40 -5.84 -2.79 14.88
CA SER A 40 -5.75 -1.37 15.23
C SER A 40 -4.51 -0.75 14.58
N VAL A 41 -4.44 0.58 14.60
CA VAL A 41 -3.24 1.29 14.13
C VAL A 41 -2.04 0.90 14.99
N SER A 42 -2.21 0.83 16.31
CA SER A 42 -1.13 0.45 17.22
C SER A 42 -0.57 -0.93 16.90
N ALA A 43 -1.44 -1.92 16.67
CA ALA A 43 -1.04 -3.26 16.32
C ALA A 43 -0.32 -3.29 14.97
N ALA A 44 -0.83 -2.55 13.99
CA ALA A 44 -0.21 -2.45 12.67
C ALA A 44 1.21 -1.87 12.76
N LYS A 45 1.39 -0.80 13.55
CA LYS A 45 2.71 -0.20 13.74
C LYS A 45 3.72 -1.17 14.33
N ARG A 46 3.27 -1.99 15.29
CA ARG A 46 4.15 -3.03 15.88
C ARG A 46 4.59 -4.05 14.84
N MET A 47 3.65 -4.51 14.01
CA MET A 47 3.96 -5.48 12.96
C MET A 47 4.92 -4.90 11.93
N LEU A 48 4.76 -3.63 11.58
CA LEU A 48 5.61 -2.96 10.60
C LEU A 48 7.05 -2.73 11.11
N LYS A 49 7.28 -2.79 12.40
CA LYS A 49 8.63 -2.76 12.96
C LYS A 49 9.37 -4.08 12.75
N GLU A 50 8.63 -5.18 12.69
CA GLU A 50 9.22 -6.53 12.58
C GLU A 50 9.28 -7.04 11.15
N LYS A 51 8.32 -6.64 10.30
CA LYS A 51 8.18 -7.11 8.93
C LYS A 51 7.91 -5.97 7.98
N SER A 52 8.33 -6.11 6.73
CA SER A 52 7.98 -5.19 5.67
C SER A 52 6.82 -5.76 4.87
N PHE A 53 5.98 -4.86 4.34
CA PHE A 53 4.83 -5.21 3.52
C PHE A 53 4.84 -4.38 2.25
N ASP A 54 4.36 -4.96 1.17
CA ASP A 54 4.21 -4.22 -0.10
C ASP A 54 2.98 -3.30 -0.05
N PHE A 55 1.88 -3.79 0.50
CA PHE A 55 0.62 -3.06 0.57
C PHE A 55 0.05 -3.07 1.99
N VAL A 56 -0.62 -1.99 2.35
CA VAL A 56 -1.41 -1.90 3.59
C VAL A 56 -2.83 -1.49 3.20
N ILE A 57 -3.80 -2.28 3.62
CA ILE A 57 -5.22 -2.01 3.38
C ILE A 57 -5.85 -1.62 4.71
N ILE A 58 -6.40 -0.43 4.79
CA ILE A 58 -6.98 0.10 6.02
C ILE A 58 -8.50 0.22 5.88
N ASN A 59 -9.23 -0.50 6.72
CA ASN A 59 -10.69 -0.42 6.80
C ASN A 59 -11.07 0.59 7.87
N SER A 60 -11.27 1.84 7.47
CA SER A 60 -11.60 2.94 8.38
C SER A 60 -13.08 2.95 8.73
N PRO A 61 -13.49 3.34 9.96
CA PRO A 61 -12.63 3.70 11.07
C PRO A 61 -12.12 2.47 11.82
N LEU A 62 -11.01 2.66 12.54
CA LEU A 62 -10.46 1.64 13.42
C LEU A 62 -10.87 1.97 14.86
N SER A 63 -10.64 1.01 15.77
CA SER A 63 -11.02 1.20 17.17
C SER A 63 -10.24 2.31 17.86
N ASP A 64 -9.00 2.55 17.44
CA ASP A 64 -8.13 3.55 18.07
C ASP A 64 -7.89 4.78 17.20
N ASP A 65 -8.27 4.78 15.90
CA ASP A 65 -7.96 5.88 15.00
C ASP A 65 -8.77 5.77 13.71
N ILE A 66 -8.92 6.88 12.99
CA ILE A 66 -9.51 6.87 11.65
C ILE A 66 -8.54 6.26 10.63
N GLY A 67 -7.25 6.42 10.86
CA GLY A 67 -6.22 5.84 10.01
C GLY A 67 -5.68 6.75 8.92
N VAL A 68 -6.16 7.99 8.82
CA VAL A 68 -5.75 8.93 7.77
C VAL A 68 -4.27 9.30 7.91
N ARG A 69 -3.85 9.71 9.11
CA ARG A 69 -2.46 10.09 9.34
C ARG A 69 -1.51 8.90 9.16
N PHE A 70 -1.94 7.75 9.64
CA PHE A 70 -1.17 6.52 9.48
C PHE A 70 -0.97 6.20 7.99
N ALA A 71 -2.02 6.32 7.18
CA ALA A 71 -1.93 6.10 5.74
C ALA A 71 -0.94 7.04 5.07
N ILE A 72 -1.00 8.33 5.41
CA ILE A 72 -0.09 9.34 4.87
C ILE A 72 1.37 9.02 5.25
N ASP A 73 1.61 8.68 6.50
CA ASP A 73 2.95 8.39 7.00
C ASP A 73 3.55 7.15 6.31
N LEU A 74 2.75 6.12 6.06
CA LEU A 74 3.21 4.93 5.36
C LEU A 74 3.63 5.23 3.92
N CYS A 75 2.84 6.02 3.21
CA CYS A 75 3.15 6.38 1.84
C CYS A 75 4.37 7.30 1.77
N SER A 76 4.50 8.24 2.70
CA SER A 76 5.54 9.26 2.67
C SER A 76 6.90 8.74 3.13
N SER A 77 6.93 7.98 4.24
CA SER A 77 8.18 7.58 4.87
C SER A 77 8.64 6.18 4.54
N ARG A 78 7.73 5.28 4.18
CA ARG A 78 8.07 3.87 3.94
C ARG A 78 7.85 3.41 2.51
N GLN A 79 7.27 4.25 1.68
CA GLN A 79 6.97 3.94 0.27
C GLN A 79 6.11 2.67 0.12
N ILE A 80 5.25 2.43 1.09
CA ILE A 80 4.27 1.35 1.05
C ILE A 80 3.04 1.86 0.31
N ALA A 81 2.49 1.07 -0.60
CA ALA A 81 1.24 1.41 -1.26
C ALA A 81 0.08 1.18 -0.28
N VAL A 82 -0.76 2.17 -0.07
CA VAL A 82 -1.83 2.13 0.91
C VAL A 82 -3.17 2.33 0.24
N LEU A 83 -4.14 1.46 0.57
CA LEU A 83 -5.53 1.61 0.19
C LEU A 83 -6.34 1.88 1.46
N LEU A 84 -6.99 3.03 1.50
CA LEU A 84 -7.82 3.46 2.63
C LEU A 84 -9.29 3.35 2.23
N LEU A 85 -10.02 2.46 2.89
CA LEU A 85 -11.46 2.29 2.67
C LEU A 85 -12.22 3.11 3.71
N VAL A 86 -13.07 4.02 3.26
CA VAL A 86 -13.75 4.96 4.14
C VAL A 86 -15.25 4.96 3.88
N LYS A 87 -16.02 5.44 4.85
CA LYS A 87 -17.46 5.60 4.69
C LYS A 87 -17.75 6.50 3.50
N ARG A 88 -18.79 6.16 2.75
CA ARG A 88 -19.15 6.86 1.51
C ARG A 88 -19.42 8.35 1.73
N ASP A 89 -20.02 8.71 2.83
CA ASP A 89 -20.40 10.10 3.12
C ASP A 89 -19.21 11.02 3.37
N ILE A 90 -18.05 10.47 3.77
CA ILE A 90 -16.84 11.28 4.01
C ILE A 90 -15.73 10.98 2.98
N HIS A 91 -15.99 10.13 2.00
CA HIS A 91 -14.99 9.70 1.03
C HIS A 91 -14.36 10.88 0.27
N SER A 92 -15.17 11.79 -0.22
CA SER A 92 -14.68 12.93 -1.00
C SER A 92 -13.73 13.80 -0.17
N ASP A 93 -14.11 14.11 1.08
CA ASP A 93 -13.28 14.94 1.96
C ASP A 93 -11.96 14.24 2.31
N ILE A 94 -12.00 12.95 2.60
CA ILE A 94 -10.79 12.18 2.93
C ILE A 94 -9.90 12.08 1.69
N HIS A 95 -10.48 11.79 0.53
CA HIS A 95 -9.72 11.69 -0.72
C HIS A 95 -8.94 12.98 -0.99
N ASP A 96 -9.58 14.14 -0.84
CA ASP A 96 -8.94 15.43 -1.07
C ASP A 96 -7.76 15.67 -0.13
N LYS A 97 -7.83 15.14 1.10
CA LYS A 97 -6.75 15.30 2.07
C LYS A 97 -5.54 14.40 1.78
N VAL A 98 -5.76 13.22 1.24
CA VAL A 98 -4.71 12.19 1.15
C VAL A 98 -4.17 11.95 -0.25
N ALA A 99 -4.88 12.42 -1.29
CA ALA A 99 -4.52 12.12 -2.68
C ALA A 99 -3.11 12.60 -3.03
N GLU A 100 -2.72 13.79 -2.57
CA GLU A 100 -1.40 14.34 -2.86
C GLU A 100 -0.25 13.53 -2.25
N TYR A 101 -0.54 12.72 -1.25
CA TYR A 101 0.46 11.86 -0.60
C TYR A 101 0.52 10.45 -1.23
N GLY A 102 -0.30 10.21 -2.25
CA GLY A 102 -0.29 8.94 -2.96
C GLY A 102 -1.14 7.84 -2.33
N VAL A 103 -2.01 8.17 -1.38
CA VAL A 103 -2.91 7.20 -0.75
C VAL A 103 -4.10 6.94 -1.68
N PHE A 104 -4.34 5.66 -1.98
CA PHE A 104 -5.54 5.25 -2.73
C PHE A 104 -6.74 5.19 -1.77
N THR A 105 -7.89 5.70 -2.20
CA THR A 105 -9.11 5.67 -1.38
C THR A 105 -10.27 5.08 -2.16
N LEU A 106 -11.12 4.33 -1.46
CA LEU A 106 -12.38 3.81 -2.02
C LEU A 106 -13.48 4.00 -0.99
N PRO A 107 -14.70 4.32 -1.45
CA PRO A 107 -15.85 4.40 -0.54
C PRO A 107 -16.41 3.02 -0.24
N LYS A 108 -16.91 2.81 0.97
CA LYS A 108 -17.60 1.60 1.38
C LYS A 108 -19.12 1.74 1.18
N PRO A 109 -19.82 0.70 0.84
CA PRO A 109 -19.35 -0.65 0.52
C PRO A 109 -18.66 -0.72 -0.84
N THR A 110 -17.71 -1.64 -0.97
CA THR A 110 -16.92 -1.79 -2.19
C THR A 110 -17.04 -3.21 -2.72
N SER A 111 -17.26 -3.35 -4.02
CA SER A 111 -17.36 -4.66 -4.66
C SER A 111 -16.00 -5.33 -4.80
N LYS A 112 -16.00 -6.67 -4.88
CA LYS A 112 -14.79 -7.44 -5.11
C LYS A 112 -14.03 -6.99 -6.39
N PRO A 113 -14.70 -6.83 -7.55
CA PRO A 113 -13.99 -6.37 -8.75
C PRO A 113 -13.32 -5.02 -8.57
N THR A 114 -13.95 -4.08 -7.86
CA THR A 114 -13.37 -2.76 -7.61
C THR A 114 -12.13 -2.87 -6.71
N LEU A 115 -12.19 -3.70 -5.67
CA LEU A 115 -11.04 -3.94 -4.79
C LEU A 115 -9.87 -4.56 -5.56
N LEU A 116 -10.12 -5.56 -6.39
CA LEU A 116 -9.08 -6.21 -7.17
C LEU A 116 -8.48 -5.26 -8.21
N GLN A 117 -9.29 -4.39 -8.81
CA GLN A 117 -8.79 -3.38 -9.73
C GLN A 117 -7.89 -2.37 -9.02
N ALA A 118 -8.27 -1.92 -7.82
CA ALA A 118 -7.45 -1.03 -7.04
C ALA A 118 -6.09 -1.66 -6.71
N LEU A 119 -6.08 -2.92 -6.31
CA LEU A 119 -4.83 -3.66 -6.05
C LEU A 119 -3.96 -3.75 -7.30
N SER A 120 -4.57 -3.99 -8.46
CA SER A 120 -3.86 -4.03 -9.73
C SER A 120 -3.17 -2.70 -10.03
N TRP A 121 -3.85 -1.59 -9.80
CA TRP A 121 -3.27 -0.25 -9.99
C TRP A 121 -2.14 0.01 -9.00
N MET A 122 -2.30 -0.44 -7.76
CA MET A 122 -1.26 -0.32 -6.73
C MET A 122 -0.01 -1.11 -7.12
N GLU A 123 -0.17 -2.31 -7.66
CA GLU A 123 0.93 -3.11 -8.18
C GLU A 123 1.69 -2.37 -9.29
N SER A 124 0.95 -1.84 -10.24
CA SER A 124 1.54 -1.10 -11.37
C SER A 124 2.30 0.13 -10.90
N SER A 125 1.73 0.88 -9.97
CA SER A 125 2.38 2.07 -9.41
C SER A 125 3.68 1.70 -8.70
N ARG A 126 3.66 0.64 -7.92
CA ARG A 126 4.84 0.19 -7.18
C ARG A 126 5.94 -0.29 -8.12
N GLU A 127 5.59 -1.04 -9.13
CA GLU A 127 6.55 -1.54 -10.10
C GLU A 127 7.16 -0.40 -10.91
N ARG A 128 6.36 0.59 -11.26
CA ARG A 128 6.84 1.78 -11.97
C ARG A 128 7.84 2.56 -11.11
N LEU A 129 7.56 2.73 -9.81
CA LEU A 129 8.49 3.39 -8.90
C LEU A 129 9.82 2.64 -8.81
N ARG A 130 9.78 1.32 -8.73
CA ARG A 130 11.01 0.51 -8.72
C ARG A 130 11.84 0.72 -9.98
N GLN A 131 11.20 0.77 -11.13
CA GLN A 131 11.89 1.01 -12.41
C GLN A 131 12.52 2.40 -12.44
N LEU A 132 11.84 3.42 -11.93
CA LEU A 132 12.37 4.77 -11.84
C LEU A 132 13.57 4.84 -10.90
N GLU A 133 13.51 4.17 -9.77
CA GLU A 133 14.63 4.09 -8.83
C GLU A 133 15.86 3.43 -9.47
N LYS A 134 15.67 2.35 -10.21
CA LYS A 134 16.76 1.67 -10.92
C LYS A 134 17.40 2.58 -11.95
N LYS A 135 16.62 3.35 -12.70
CA LYS A 135 17.14 4.29 -13.69
C LYS A 135 17.95 5.39 -13.01
N SER A 136 17.47 5.92 -11.90
CA SER A 136 18.16 6.95 -11.14
C SER A 136 19.52 6.45 -10.65
N LEU A 137 19.57 5.26 -10.06
CA LEU A 137 20.81 4.65 -9.58
C LEU A 137 21.80 4.43 -10.73
N SER A 138 21.33 3.94 -11.88
CA SER A 138 22.18 3.73 -13.07
C SER A 138 22.78 5.04 -13.56
N ILE A 139 22.02 6.12 -13.57
CA ILE A 139 22.51 7.45 -13.97
C ILE A 139 23.57 7.93 -12.97
N GLU A 140 23.34 7.79 -11.68
CA GLU A 140 24.28 8.18 -10.64
C GLU A 140 25.62 7.41 -10.78
N GLU A 141 25.54 6.12 -11.02
CA GLU A 141 26.72 5.28 -11.23
C GLU A 141 27.53 5.75 -12.43
N LYS A 142 26.89 6.05 -13.54
CA LYS A 142 27.55 6.54 -14.75
C LYS A 142 28.21 7.89 -14.52
N MET A 143 27.56 8.78 -13.77
CA MET A 143 28.12 10.07 -13.43
C MET A 143 29.33 9.93 -12.53
N ALA A 144 29.32 9.01 -11.59
CA ALA A 144 30.47 8.71 -10.74
C ALA A 144 31.66 8.19 -11.55
N GLU A 145 31.43 7.31 -12.51
CA GLU A 145 32.46 6.81 -13.42
C GLU A 145 33.10 7.94 -14.22
N ILE A 146 32.30 8.84 -14.76
CA ILE A 146 32.77 10.00 -15.52
C ILE A 146 33.67 10.89 -14.66
N ARG A 147 33.26 11.14 -13.41
CA ARG A 147 34.07 11.94 -12.48
C ARG A 147 35.44 11.32 -12.22
N LEU A 148 35.47 10.00 -12.03
CA LEU A 148 36.71 9.28 -11.79
C LEU A 148 37.66 9.36 -12.99
N VAL A 149 37.12 9.24 -14.20
CA VAL A 149 37.92 9.33 -15.44
C VAL A 149 38.48 10.74 -15.64
N ASN A 150 37.75 11.77 -15.25
CA ASN A 150 38.16 13.17 -15.45
C ASN A 150 39.07 13.72 -14.35
N GLN A 151 39.30 12.97 -13.31
CA GLN A 151 40.28 13.32 -12.28
C GLN A 151 41.66 12.78 -12.64
#